data_7830913d5589c4d7dd4b447a14a8fe21
#
_entry.id   7830913d5589c4d7dd4b447a14a8fe21
#
_cell.length_a   1.000
_cell.length_b   1.000
_cell.length_c   1.000
_cell.angle_alpha   90.00
_cell.angle_beta   90.00
_cell.angle_gamma   90.00
#
_symmetry.space_group_name_H-M   'P 1'
#
loop_
_entity.id
_entity.type
_entity.pdbx_description
1 polymer ?
#
loop_
_entity_poly.entity_id
_entity_poly.type
_entity_poly.pdbx_seq_one_letter_code
_entity_poly.pdbx_strand_id
1 'polypeptide(L)'
;RAWTPEWAESMCDVPAAEIAATARDLAAAAPAAVVDAGFHGGIGIAYANSPQTARAICLVDVLLGCIGHAGGALNPPTPLVLGDLDPTRFATPPVPREPKLGSERYPLVDPVRGLCTTIGQSILAGDLRGLIVYASNPGAGYGNAQAWLGILQQLDLLVTVDIRWSETARASDFVLPDVTYLEADRGVGTVI
;
A
#
# COMPACT_ATOMS: atom_id res chain seq x y z
N ARG A 1 29.02 14.45 2.64
CA ARG A 1 29.18 13.80 1.33
C ARG A 1 28.24 14.50 0.35
N ALA A 2 28.76 14.94 -0.79
CA ALA A 2 27.92 15.49 -1.85
C ALA A 2 27.22 14.31 -2.57
N TRP A 3 25.92 14.31 -2.56
CA TRP A 3 25.08 13.40 -3.34
C TRP A 3 24.96 13.96 -4.76
N THR A 4 25.98 13.73 -5.60
CA THR A 4 26.06 14.26 -6.96
C THR A 4 25.49 13.24 -7.98
N PRO A 5 25.17 13.69 -9.22
CA PRO A 5 24.78 12.76 -10.27
C PRO A 5 25.83 11.68 -10.55
N GLU A 6 27.12 11.99 -10.46
CA GLU A 6 28.23 11.04 -10.65
C GLU A 6 28.29 10.01 -9.52
N TRP A 7 27.96 10.41 -8.28
CA TRP A 7 27.78 9.47 -7.20
C TRP A 7 26.58 8.55 -7.47
N ALA A 8 25.45 9.09 -7.92
CA ALA A 8 24.26 8.31 -8.21
C ALA A 8 24.52 7.31 -9.36
N GLU A 9 25.22 7.72 -10.43
CA GLU A 9 25.63 6.83 -11.51
C GLU A 9 26.38 5.60 -10.99
N SER A 10 27.31 5.79 -10.05
CA SER A 10 28.07 4.70 -9.45
C SER A 10 27.23 3.71 -8.64
N MET A 11 25.99 4.08 -8.27
CA MET A 11 25.09 3.30 -7.42
C MET A 11 23.95 2.64 -8.21
N CYS A 12 23.49 3.24 -9.30
CA CYS A 12 22.29 2.81 -10.02
C CYS A 12 22.50 2.54 -11.51
N ASP A 13 23.74 2.69 -12.03
CA ASP A 13 24.11 2.49 -13.43
C ASP A 13 23.36 3.42 -14.42
N VAL A 14 22.77 4.53 -13.92
CA VAL A 14 22.15 5.56 -14.77
C VAL A 14 23.18 6.66 -15.00
N PRO A 15 23.49 7.02 -16.26
CA PRO A 15 24.51 8.04 -16.55
C PRO A 15 24.22 9.38 -15.86
N ALA A 16 25.22 9.97 -15.25
CA ALA A 16 25.10 11.28 -14.56
C ALA A 16 24.51 12.37 -15.45
N ALA A 17 24.84 12.34 -16.74
CA ALA A 17 24.29 13.27 -17.72
C ALA A 17 22.78 13.12 -17.91
N GLU A 18 22.25 11.90 -17.90
CA GLU A 18 20.80 11.61 -17.99
C GLU A 18 20.08 12.04 -16.71
N ILE A 19 20.64 11.77 -15.54
CA ILE A 19 20.09 12.26 -14.26
C ILE A 19 19.97 13.78 -14.28
N ALA A 20 21.03 14.46 -14.67
CA ALA A 20 21.03 15.91 -14.75
C ALA A 20 20.11 16.48 -15.83
N ALA A 21 19.94 15.80 -16.96
CA ALA A 21 19.00 16.18 -18.01
C ALA A 21 17.55 16.05 -17.51
N THR A 22 17.18 14.90 -16.95
CA THR A 22 15.85 14.64 -16.38
C THR A 22 15.49 15.68 -15.31
N ALA A 23 16.43 16.02 -14.44
CA ALA A 23 16.19 17.03 -13.40
C ALA A 23 15.92 18.42 -13.99
N ARG A 24 16.61 18.80 -15.08
CA ARG A 24 16.36 20.07 -15.80
C ARG A 24 15.01 20.07 -16.50
N ASP A 25 14.63 18.96 -17.12
CA ASP A 25 13.35 18.83 -17.80
C ASP A 25 12.17 18.94 -16.83
N LEU A 26 12.28 18.27 -15.68
CA LEU A 26 11.31 18.41 -14.59
C LEU A 26 11.21 19.84 -14.08
N ALA A 27 12.37 20.50 -13.87
CA ALA A 27 12.40 21.89 -13.42
C ALA A 27 11.81 22.84 -14.46
N ALA A 28 12.00 22.58 -15.74
CA ALA A 28 11.43 23.38 -16.83
C ALA A 28 9.90 23.19 -16.94
N ALA A 29 9.38 22.03 -16.59
CA ALA A 29 7.94 21.73 -16.58
C ALA A 29 7.21 22.23 -15.33
N ALA A 30 7.95 22.51 -14.25
CA ALA A 30 7.36 22.94 -12.98
C ALA A 30 6.55 24.25 -13.13
N PRO A 31 5.44 24.42 -12.39
CA PRO A 31 4.87 23.51 -11.37
C PRO A 31 3.94 22.43 -11.93
N ALA A 32 3.79 22.31 -13.25
CA ALA A 32 2.93 21.35 -13.94
C ALA A 32 3.65 20.01 -14.21
N ALA A 33 4.37 19.50 -13.22
CA ALA A 33 5.08 18.24 -13.27
C ALA A 33 4.72 17.39 -12.05
N VAL A 34 4.87 16.06 -12.20
CA VAL A 34 4.63 15.10 -11.14
C VAL A 34 5.68 14.00 -11.19
N VAL A 35 6.23 13.64 -10.05
CA VAL A 35 7.07 12.46 -9.89
C VAL A 35 6.36 11.51 -8.92
N ASP A 36 5.77 10.45 -9.43
CA ASP A 36 4.95 9.55 -8.65
C ASP A 36 5.75 8.34 -8.14
N ALA A 37 5.71 8.09 -6.85
CA ALA A 37 6.29 6.91 -6.21
C ALA A 37 5.42 5.64 -6.40
N GLY A 38 4.33 5.74 -7.11
CA GLY A 38 3.32 4.71 -7.29
C GLY A 38 2.17 4.82 -6.29
N PHE A 39 1.04 4.23 -6.70
CA PHE A 39 -0.18 4.22 -5.90
C PHE A 39 0.09 3.68 -4.49
N HIS A 40 -0.40 4.36 -3.47
CA HIS A 40 -0.14 4.08 -2.05
C HIS A 40 1.34 4.17 -1.63
N GLY A 41 2.13 4.96 -2.33
CA GLY A 41 3.47 5.33 -1.85
C GLY A 41 4.47 4.20 -1.74
N GLY A 42 4.29 3.12 -2.52
CA GLY A 42 5.26 2.06 -2.38
C GLY A 42 5.01 0.74 -3.08
N ILE A 43 3.93 0.57 -3.83
CA ILE A 43 3.66 -0.71 -4.50
C ILE A 43 4.79 -1.07 -5.47
N GLY A 44 5.39 -0.07 -6.15
CA GLY A 44 6.52 -0.27 -7.06
C GLY A 44 7.89 -0.33 -6.38
N ILE A 45 7.98 -0.05 -5.09
CA ILE A 45 9.24 0.05 -4.33
C ILE A 45 9.22 -0.80 -3.04
N ALA A 46 8.64 -1.99 -3.12
CA ALA A 46 8.47 -2.90 -1.97
C ALA A 46 9.77 -3.60 -1.57
N TYR A 47 10.72 -2.86 -1.02
CA TYR A 47 12.00 -3.36 -0.50
C TYR A 47 12.37 -2.67 0.84
N ALA A 48 13.43 -3.11 1.48
CA ALA A 48 13.77 -2.73 2.86
C ALA A 48 13.84 -1.22 3.11
N ASN A 49 14.25 -0.42 2.12
CA ASN A 49 14.39 1.05 2.24
C ASN A 49 13.28 1.83 1.52
N SER A 50 12.19 1.17 1.11
CA SER A 50 11.12 1.77 0.33
C SER A 50 10.52 3.05 0.91
N PRO A 51 10.31 3.20 2.26
CA PRO A 51 9.78 4.44 2.82
C PRO A 51 10.69 5.65 2.55
N GLN A 52 12.00 5.48 2.61
CA GLN A 52 12.95 6.57 2.35
C GLN A 52 13.03 6.89 0.85
N THR A 53 12.90 5.88 0.00
CA THR A 53 12.82 6.09 -1.44
C THR A 53 11.55 6.84 -1.83
N ALA A 54 10.37 6.43 -1.33
CA ALA A 54 9.13 7.14 -1.55
C ALA A 54 9.21 8.59 -1.06
N ARG A 55 9.79 8.80 0.12
CA ARG A 55 10.03 10.14 0.66
C ARG A 55 10.92 10.97 -0.26
N ALA A 56 12.00 10.41 -0.77
CA ALA A 56 12.91 11.11 -1.68
C ALA A 56 12.20 11.52 -2.99
N ILE A 57 11.37 10.64 -3.54
CA ILE A 57 10.56 10.91 -4.73
C ILE A 57 9.56 12.05 -4.45
N CYS A 58 8.80 11.98 -3.36
CA CYS A 58 7.86 13.06 -2.99
C CYS A 58 8.59 14.40 -2.73
N LEU A 59 9.82 14.38 -2.23
CA LEU A 59 10.59 15.61 -2.04
C LEU A 59 10.93 16.33 -3.35
N VAL A 60 10.98 15.65 -4.48
CA VAL A 60 11.15 16.29 -5.79
C VAL A 60 9.95 17.17 -6.09
N ASP A 61 8.72 16.69 -5.89
CA ASP A 61 7.51 17.50 -6.09
C ASP A 61 7.45 18.71 -5.16
N VAL A 62 7.91 18.54 -3.92
CA VAL A 62 8.01 19.65 -2.94
C VAL A 62 9.00 20.70 -3.41
N LEU A 63 10.21 20.28 -3.82
CA LEU A 63 11.27 21.19 -4.26
C LEU A 63 10.89 21.95 -5.55
N LEU A 64 10.14 21.31 -6.43
CA LEU A 64 9.67 21.91 -7.66
C LEU A 64 8.39 22.76 -7.49
N GLY A 65 7.78 22.75 -6.29
CA GLY A 65 6.55 23.46 -6.01
C GLY A 65 5.32 22.90 -6.73
N CYS A 66 5.34 21.62 -7.08
CA CYS A 66 4.29 20.99 -7.87
C CYS A 66 3.04 20.61 -7.05
N ILE A 67 3.15 20.58 -5.73
CA ILE A 67 2.04 20.15 -4.87
C ILE A 67 0.94 21.22 -4.82
N GLY A 68 -0.30 20.82 -5.13
CA GLY A 68 -1.46 21.69 -5.12
C GLY A 68 -1.62 22.55 -6.36
N HIS A 69 -0.78 22.40 -7.38
CA HIS A 69 -0.90 23.08 -8.66
C HIS A 69 -1.64 22.26 -9.71
N ALA A 70 -2.37 22.95 -10.60
CA ALA A 70 -2.98 22.31 -11.76
C ALA A 70 -1.89 21.73 -12.67
N GLY A 71 -2.01 20.44 -13.00
CA GLY A 71 -0.98 19.70 -13.75
C GLY A 71 0.18 19.18 -12.90
N GLY A 72 0.19 19.48 -11.60
CA GLY A 72 1.13 18.94 -10.63
C GLY A 72 0.50 17.87 -9.74
N ALA A 73 1.17 17.56 -8.63
CA ALA A 73 0.70 16.59 -7.66
C ALA A 73 -0.50 17.14 -6.86
N LEU A 74 -1.69 16.70 -7.21
CA LEU A 74 -2.91 17.00 -6.48
C LEU A 74 -3.18 15.85 -5.52
N ASN A 75 -3.44 16.17 -4.26
CA ASN A 75 -3.97 15.24 -3.30
C ASN A 75 -5.36 15.74 -2.85
N PRO A 76 -6.38 15.66 -3.72
CA PRO A 76 -7.72 16.07 -3.33
C PRO A 76 -8.18 15.14 -2.20
N PRO A 77 -8.87 15.66 -1.18
CA PRO A 77 -9.58 14.81 -0.26
C PRO A 77 -10.53 13.95 -1.10
N THR A 78 -10.38 12.64 -1.05
CA THR A 78 -11.31 11.74 -1.71
C THR A 78 -12.65 11.88 -1.00
N PRO A 79 -13.66 12.55 -1.58
CA PRO A 79 -14.97 12.58 -0.96
C PRO A 79 -15.50 11.16 -1.01
N LEU A 80 -15.66 10.54 0.14
CA LEU A 80 -16.42 9.31 0.26
C LEU A 80 -17.89 9.68 0.00
N VAL A 81 -18.29 9.64 -1.26
CA VAL A 81 -19.70 9.86 -1.62
C VAL A 81 -20.43 8.56 -1.30
N LEU A 82 -20.93 8.47 -0.08
CA LEU A 82 -21.74 7.34 0.37
C LEU A 82 -23.21 7.43 -0.12
N GLY A 83 -23.50 8.34 -1.04
CA GLY A 83 -24.85 8.59 -1.51
C GLY A 83 -25.78 8.96 -0.36
N ASP A 84 -26.94 8.30 -0.28
CA ASP A 84 -27.94 8.51 0.77
C ASP A 84 -27.66 7.74 2.07
N LEU A 85 -26.47 7.17 2.23
CA LEU A 85 -26.11 6.49 3.46
C LEU A 85 -25.86 7.52 4.57
N ASP A 86 -26.77 7.51 5.56
CA ASP A 86 -26.60 8.28 6.77
C ASP A 86 -25.67 7.55 7.75
N PRO A 87 -24.43 7.98 7.92
CA PRO A 87 -23.47 7.29 8.78
C PRO A 87 -23.89 7.31 10.25
N THR A 88 -24.81 8.18 10.65
CA THR A 88 -25.30 8.25 12.04
C THR A 88 -26.22 7.08 12.38
N ARG A 89 -26.74 6.36 11.39
CA ARG A 89 -27.55 5.16 11.56
C ARG A 89 -26.77 3.92 11.94
N PHE A 90 -25.46 3.96 11.77
CA PHE A 90 -24.58 2.84 12.08
C PHE A 90 -23.82 3.14 13.36
N ALA A 91 -23.89 2.22 14.32
CA ALA A 91 -23.04 2.32 15.50
C ALA A 91 -21.58 2.29 15.05
N THR A 92 -20.83 3.34 15.37
CA THR A 92 -19.40 3.35 15.16
C THR A 92 -18.79 2.30 16.08
N PRO A 93 -18.12 1.26 15.54
CA PRO A 93 -17.45 0.28 16.38
C PRO A 93 -16.46 1.01 17.31
N PRO A 94 -16.32 0.60 18.57
CA PRO A 94 -15.32 1.19 19.43
C PRO A 94 -13.95 1.06 18.79
N VAL A 95 -13.23 2.17 18.65
CA VAL A 95 -11.85 2.14 18.16
C VAL A 95 -11.04 1.33 19.17
N PRO A 96 -10.37 0.24 18.77
CA PRO A 96 -9.51 -0.48 19.68
C PRO A 96 -8.49 0.46 20.30
N ARG A 97 -8.37 0.45 21.61
CA ARG A 97 -7.41 1.30 22.33
C ARG A 97 -6.00 0.71 22.34
N GLU A 98 -5.89 -0.54 21.92
CA GLU A 98 -4.61 -1.24 21.89
C GLU A 98 -3.80 -0.87 20.65
N PRO A 99 -2.46 -0.85 20.75
CA PRO A 99 -1.60 -0.62 19.61
C PRO A 99 -1.88 -1.62 18.50
N LYS A 100 -1.94 -1.13 17.26
CA LYS A 100 -2.11 -2.01 16.10
C LYS A 100 -0.86 -2.82 15.85
N LEU A 101 -1.04 -4.00 15.28
CA LEU A 101 0.03 -4.92 14.91
C LEU A 101 1.23 -4.20 14.29
N GLY A 102 2.40 -4.37 14.88
CA GLY A 102 3.66 -3.80 14.42
C GLY A 102 3.93 -2.35 14.83
N SER A 103 2.98 -1.63 15.43
CA SER A 103 3.15 -0.21 15.76
C SER A 103 4.24 0.04 16.82
N GLU A 104 4.45 -0.88 17.74
CA GLU A 104 5.50 -0.78 18.76
C GLU A 104 6.91 -0.86 18.16
N ARG A 105 7.08 -1.72 17.16
CA ARG A 105 8.37 -1.96 16.52
C ARG A 105 8.65 -0.98 15.37
N TYR A 106 7.60 -0.48 14.72
CA TYR A 106 7.69 0.34 13.52
C TYR A 106 6.95 1.66 13.72
N PRO A 107 7.63 2.70 14.24
CA PRO A 107 6.99 3.96 14.66
C PRO A 107 6.38 4.77 13.49
N LEU A 108 6.70 4.44 12.24
CA LEU A 108 6.14 5.10 11.06
C LEU A 108 4.91 4.36 10.49
N VAL A 109 4.50 3.26 11.11
CA VAL A 109 3.33 2.53 10.66
C VAL A 109 2.05 3.32 11.01
N ASP A 110 1.05 3.19 10.15
CA ASP A 110 -0.27 3.76 10.41
C ASP A 110 -0.85 3.19 11.72
N PRO A 111 -1.10 4.02 12.74
CA PRO A 111 -1.59 3.55 14.03
C PRO A 111 -3.01 2.98 13.96
N VAL A 112 -3.76 3.29 12.89
CA VAL A 112 -5.13 2.80 12.70
C VAL A 112 -5.15 1.45 11.99
N ARG A 113 -4.30 1.27 10.97
CA ARG A 113 -4.30 0.07 10.12
C ARG A 113 -3.29 -0.99 10.56
N GLY A 114 -2.23 -0.59 11.23
CA GLY A 114 -1.13 -1.47 11.59
C GLY A 114 -0.29 -1.89 10.38
N LEU A 115 0.52 -2.91 10.54
CA LEU A 115 1.41 -3.44 9.52
C LEU A 115 1.03 -4.88 9.17
N CYS A 116 0.39 -5.08 8.02
CA CYS A 116 -0.12 -6.40 7.57
C CYS A 116 0.98 -7.47 7.51
N THR A 117 2.22 -7.10 7.21
CA THR A 117 3.33 -8.06 7.14
C THR A 117 3.70 -8.69 8.49
N THR A 118 3.28 -8.08 9.61
CA THR A 118 3.49 -8.64 10.96
C THR A 118 2.44 -9.68 11.35
N ILE A 119 1.36 -9.82 10.60
CA ILE A 119 0.34 -10.86 10.81
C ILE A 119 0.99 -12.24 10.86
N GLY A 120 1.93 -12.53 9.95
CA GLY A 120 2.65 -13.79 9.93
C GLY A 120 3.41 -14.09 11.23
N GLN A 121 3.98 -13.07 11.87
CA GLN A 121 4.66 -13.24 13.16
C GLN A 121 3.67 -13.60 14.28
N SER A 122 2.49 -12.97 14.28
CA SER A 122 1.44 -13.27 15.26
C SER A 122 0.83 -14.66 15.08
N ILE A 123 0.73 -15.15 13.84
CA ILE A 123 0.31 -16.54 13.57
C ILE A 123 1.38 -17.50 14.13
N LEU A 124 2.65 -17.28 13.82
CA LEU A 124 3.74 -18.13 14.30
C LEU A 124 3.91 -18.11 15.82
N ALA A 125 3.56 -17.01 16.47
CA ALA A 125 3.56 -16.90 17.93
C ALA A 125 2.34 -17.56 18.58
N GLY A 126 1.30 -17.93 17.82
CA GLY A 126 0.06 -18.48 18.31
C GLY A 126 -0.93 -17.42 18.86
N ASP A 127 -0.61 -16.15 18.72
CA ASP A 127 -1.46 -15.04 19.14
C ASP A 127 -2.68 -14.87 18.22
N LEU A 128 -2.52 -15.22 16.95
CA LEU A 128 -3.58 -15.20 15.94
C LEU A 128 -3.86 -16.62 15.47
N ARG A 129 -5.07 -17.12 15.78
CA ARG A 129 -5.48 -18.49 15.49
C ARG A 129 -6.52 -18.61 14.37
N GLY A 130 -7.24 -17.55 14.07
CA GLY A 130 -8.22 -17.50 13.00
C GLY A 130 -8.04 -16.24 12.14
N LEU A 131 -8.23 -16.37 10.83
CA LEU A 131 -8.12 -15.26 9.88
C LEU A 131 -9.22 -15.35 8.81
N ILE A 132 -9.85 -14.22 8.55
CA ILE A 132 -10.72 -14.05 7.39
C ILE A 132 -10.00 -13.14 6.40
N VAL A 133 -9.76 -13.64 5.20
CA VAL A 133 -9.13 -12.90 4.11
C VAL A 133 -10.22 -12.49 3.11
N TYR A 134 -10.41 -11.20 2.92
CA TYR A 134 -11.39 -10.65 1.98
C TYR A 134 -10.71 -9.86 0.87
N ALA A 135 -11.01 -10.21 -0.38
CA ALA A 135 -10.51 -9.54 -1.58
C ALA A 135 -8.99 -9.34 -1.60
N SER A 136 -8.24 -10.31 -1.05
CA SER A 136 -6.79 -10.26 -0.94
C SER A 136 -6.17 -11.64 -1.12
N ASN A 137 -4.92 -11.68 -1.57
CA ASN A 137 -4.20 -12.92 -1.78
C ASN A 137 -2.79 -12.86 -1.14
N PRO A 138 -2.69 -12.93 0.19
CA PRO A 138 -1.39 -12.93 0.89
C PRO A 138 -0.47 -14.08 0.46
N GLY A 139 -1.02 -15.21 0.02
CA GLY A 139 -0.26 -16.34 -0.51
C GLY A 139 0.51 -16.06 -1.81
N ALA A 140 0.23 -14.94 -2.50
CA ALA A 140 0.98 -14.52 -3.69
C ALA A 140 1.38 -13.04 -3.64
N GLY A 141 0.61 -12.20 -2.94
CA GLY A 141 0.81 -10.75 -2.91
C GLY A 141 1.96 -10.28 -2.01
N TYR A 142 2.39 -11.09 -1.07
CA TYR A 142 3.53 -10.80 -0.20
C TYR A 142 4.79 -11.52 -0.67
N GLY A 143 5.95 -10.96 -0.38
CA GLY A 143 7.23 -11.59 -0.70
C GLY A 143 7.35 -12.98 -0.07
N ASN A 144 7.97 -13.93 -0.79
CA ASN A 144 8.09 -15.33 -0.40
C ASN A 144 6.73 -16.05 -0.21
N ALA A 145 5.99 -16.18 -1.30
CA ALA A 145 4.67 -16.80 -1.35
C ALA A 145 4.59 -18.17 -0.66
N GLN A 146 5.61 -19.01 -0.86
CA GLN A 146 5.63 -20.36 -0.27
C GLN A 146 5.73 -20.32 1.26
N ALA A 147 6.55 -19.41 1.81
CA ALA A 147 6.63 -19.23 3.26
C ALA A 147 5.30 -18.71 3.82
N TRP A 148 4.64 -17.78 3.12
CA TRP A 148 3.34 -17.28 3.54
C TRP A 148 2.27 -18.36 3.55
N LEU A 149 2.20 -19.21 2.54
CA LEU A 149 1.27 -20.35 2.54
C LEU A 149 1.53 -21.29 3.71
N GLY A 150 2.80 -21.56 4.02
CA GLY A 150 3.18 -22.37 5.19
C GLY A 150 2.80 -21.72 6.54
N ILE A 151 2.83 -20.40 6.63
CA ILE A 151 2.39 -19.65 7.81
C ILE A 151 0.86 -19.72 7.94
N LEU A 152 0.12 -19.48 6.86
CA LEU A 152 -1.34 -19.52 6.86
C LEU A 152 -1.90 -20.89 7.25
N GLN A 153 -1.20 -21.98 6.91
CA GLN A 153 -1.57 -23.35 7.29
C GLN A 153 -1.44 -23.64 8.79
N GLN A 154 -0.83 -22.74 9.56
CA GLN A 154 -0.74 -22.89 11.03
C GLN A 154 -1.94 -22.28 11.78
N LEU A 155 -2.84 -21.63 11.05
CA LEU A 155 -4.09 -21.15 11.61
C LEU A 155 -5.03 -22.33 11.92
N ASP A 156 -5.80 -22.21 12.99
CA ASP A 156 -6.88 -23.16 13.30
C ASP A 156 -8.07 -22.97 12.35
N LEU A 157 -8.22 -21.76 11.81
CA LEU A 157 -9.29 -21.42 10.86
C LEU A 157 -8.81 -20.36 9.89
N LEU A 158 -8.81 -20.68 8.60
CA LEU A 158 -8.61 -19.74 7.51
C LEU A 158 -9.84 -19.72 6.61
N VAL A 159 -10.47 -18.56 6.51
CA VAL A 159 -11.62 -18.32 5.61
C VAL A 159 -11.20 -17.30 4.56
N THR A 160 -11.47 -17.61 3.30
CA THR A 160 -11.23 -16.65 2.20
C THR A 160 -12.55 -16.28 1.53
N VAL A 161 -12.77 -14.97 1.34
CA VAL A 161 -13.87 -14.44 0.51
C VAL A 161 -13.23 -13.86 -0.74
N ASP A 162 -13.44 -14.47 -1.89
CA ASP A 162 -12.77 -14.11 -3.14
C ASP A 162 -13.67 -14.40 -4.35
N ILE A 163 -13.41 -13.72 -5.46
CA ILE A 163 -14.10 -13.93 -6.74
C ILE A 163 -13.50 -15.08 -7.57
N ARG A 164 -12.35 -15.63 -7.12
CA ARG A 164 -11.63 -16.69 -7.83
C ARG A 164 -10.83 -17.57 -6.87
N TRP A 165 -10.40 -18.73 -7.38
CA TRP A 165 -9.51 -19.63 -6.67
C TRP A 165 -8.07 -19.10 -6.69
N SER A 166 -7.77 -18.17 -5.76
CA SER A 166 -6.41 -17.69 -5.51
C SER A 166 -5.59 -18.72 -4.72
N GLU A 167 -4.28 -18.50 -4.58
CA GLU A 167 -3.39 -19.36 -3.80
C GLU A 167 -3.83 -19.42 -2.32
N THR A 168 -4.25 -18.29 -1.78
CA THR A 168 -4.81 -18.22 -0.42
C THR A 168 -6.12 -18.97 -0.32
N ALA A 169 -7.02 -18.80 -1.29
CA ALA A 169 -8.30 -19.52 -1.31
C ALA A 169 -8.11 -21.04 -1.35
N ARG A 170 -7.10 -21.52 -2.09
CA ARG A 170 -6.78 -22.96 -2.15
C ARG A 170 -6.20 -23.52 -0.87
N ALA A 171 -5.59 -22.67 -0.04
CA ALA A 171 -5.05 -23.04 1.25
C ALA A 171 -6.05 -22.88 2.40
N SER A 172 -7.24 -22.35 2.14
CA SER A 172 -8.26 -22.04 3.15
C SER A 172 -9.13 -23.24 3.49
N ASP A 173 -9.60 -23.30 4.74
CA ASP A 173 -10.57 -24.27 5.21
C ASP A 173 -11.94 -24.04 4.58
N PHE A 174 -12.33 -22.76 4.40
CA PHE A 174 -13.56 -22.36 3.77
C PHE A 174 -13.32 -21.25 2.77
N VAL A 175 -14.00 -21.36 1.62
CA VAL A 175 -14.01 -20.30 0.60
C VAL A 175 -15.45 -19.87 0.39
N LEU A 176 -15.71 -18.59 0.60
CA LEU A 176 -16.98 -17.94 0.33
C LEU A 176 -16.87 -17.19 -1.00
N PRO A 177 -17.72 -17.50 -1.98
CA PRO A 177 -17.70 -16.78 -3.25
C PRO A 177 -18.18 -15.35 -3.07
N ASP A 178 -17.45 -14.39 -3.64
CA ASP A 178 -17.88 -13.00 -3.79
C ASP A 178 -18.24 -12.74 -5.27
N VAL A 179 -18.92 -11.63 -5.51
CA VAL A 179 -19.28 -11.17 -6.84
C VAL A 179 -18.28 -10.13 -7.35
N THR A 180 -18.08 -10.10 -8.66
CA THR A 180 -17.27 -9.08 -9.30
C THR A 180 -17.99 -7.74 -9.27
N TYR A 181 -17.24 -6.63 -9.48
CA TYR A 181 -17.85 -5.30 -9.59
C TYR A 181 -18.82 -5.16 -10.79
N LEU A 182 -18.75 -6.07 -11.76
CA LEU A 182 -19.68 -6.11 -12.89
C LEU A 182 -21.00 -6.81 -12.55
N GLU A 183 -21.03 -7.61 -11.50
CA GLU A 183 -22.19 -8.36 -11.05
C GLU A 183 -22.91 -7.69 -9.88
N ALA A 184 -22.28 -6.73 -9.24
CA ALA A 184 -22.81 -6.02 -8.09
C ALA A 184 -23.21 -4.59 -8.45
N ASP A 185 -24.34 -4.15 -7.96
CA ASP A 185 -24.75 -2.74 -7.99
C ASP A 185 -23.95 -1.98 -6.89
N ARG A 186 -22.67 -1.77 -7.15
CA ARG A 186 -21.76 -1.05 -6.25
C ARG A 186 -21.51 0.35 -6.79
N GLY A 187 -21.64 1.34 -5.94
CA GLY A 187 -21.19 2.68 -6.26
C GLY A 187 -19.71 2.64 -6.63
N VAL A 188 -19.38 3.01 -7.86
CA VAL A 188 -17.98 3.13 -8.30
C VAL A 188 -17.41 4.38 -7.66
N GLY A 189 -16.65 4.19 -6.59
CA GLY A 189 -15.79 5.24 -6.09
C GLY A 189 -14.64 5.44 -7.07
N THR A 190 -14.64 6.53 -7.82
CA THR A 190 -13.49 6.90 -8.62
C THR A 190 -12.40 7.37 -7.66
N VAL A 191 -11.35 6.59 -7.51
CA VAL A 191 -10.11 7.08 -6.94
C VAL A 191 -9.38 7.79 -8.07
N ILE A 192 -9.45 9.11 -8.06
CA ILE A 192 -8.64 9.97 -8.94
C ILE A 192 -7.41 10.38 -8.16
#